data_34e920b64eca403c66a3b2c6e041ab5c
#
_entry.id   34e920b64eca403c66a3b2c6e041ab5c
#
_cell.length_a   1.000
_cell.length_b   1.000
_cell.length_c   1.000
_cell.angle_alpha   90.00
_cell.angle_beta   90.00
_cell.angle_gamma   90.00
#
_symmetry.space_group_name_H-M   'P 1'
#
loop_
_entity.id
_entity.type
_entity.pdbx_description
1 polymer ?
#
loop_
_entity_poly.entity_id
_entity_poly.type
_entity_poly.pdbx_seq_one_letter_code
_entity_poly.pdbx_strand_id
1 'polypeptide(L)'
;MDRQKLEAQLAELPLYEYAFITTAELLFSQRVRYICETECPMYNTTWACPPAVGTVDACRNRVMAFDEGLLIATITEVSDIANIRETLATRADHEAITRQVLEMVRQQATDTLTLSTEACAHCEHCTWPDAPCRFPDRMFPCVESHGILVTDLAEKHGIEFLAQGNLVTWFSLILYK
;
A
#
# COMPACT_ATOMS: atom_id res chain seq x y z
N MET A 1 -8.02 -3.89 -19.22
CA MET A 1 -6.61 -3.43 -19.14
C MET A 1 -5.72 -4.21 -20.09
N ASP A 2 -4.89 -3.54 -20.88
CA ASP A 2 -3.84 -4.16 -21.70
C ASP A 2 -2.63 -4.45 -20.81
N ARG A 3 -2.55 -5.70 -20.33
CA ARG A 3 -1.49 -6.15 -19.41
C ARG A 3 -0.11 -6.11 -20.07
N GLN A 4 0.02 -6.46 -21.36
CA GLN A 4 1.32 -6.47 -22.05
C GLN A 4 1.90 -5.05 -22.14
N LYS A 5 1.06 -4.06 -22.43
CA LYS A 5 1.48 -2.66 -22.44
C LYS A 5 1.91 -2.20 -21.06
N LEU A 6 1.15 -2.56 -20.03
CA LEU A 6 1.48 -2.19 -18.65
C LEU A 6 2.77 -2.87 -18.18
N GLU A 7 2.96 -4.14 -18.45
CA GLU A 7 4.19 -4.89 -18.12
C GLU A 7 5.44 -4.28 -18.77
N ALA A 8 5.33 -3.86 -20.04
CA ALA A 8 6.43 -3.17 -20.71
C ALA A 8 6.79 -1.84 -20.03
N GLN A 9 5.80 -1.11 -19.50
CA GLN A 9 6.03 0.12 -18.75
C GLN A 9 6.60 -0.15 -17.33
N LEU A 10 6.11 -1.21 -16.65
CA LEU A 10 6.60 -1.61 -15.33
C LEU A 10 8.07 -2.05 -15.38
N ALA A 11 8.51 -2.67 -16.46
CA ALA A 11 9.90 -3.10 -16.65
C ALA A 11 10.92 -1.93 -16.68
N GLU A 12 10.46 -0.70 -16.91
CA GLU A 12 11.31 0.49 -16.86
C GLU A 12 11.45 1.10 -15.45
N LEU A 13 10.70 0.56 -14.45
CA LEU A 13 10.72 1.03 -13.08
C LEU A 13 11.58 0.11 -12.18
N PRO A 14 12.18 0.64 -11.12
CA PRO A 14 12.94 -0.15 -10.16
C PRO A 14 12.01 -0.92 -9.20
N LEU A 15 11.12 -1.73 -9.76
CA LEU A 15 10.30 -2.67 -9.00
C LEU A 15 11.13 -3.90 -8.64
N TYR A 16 10.93 -4.40 -7.43
CA TYR A 16 11.47 -5.69 -7.02
C TYR A 16 10.65 -6.82 -7.65
N GLU A 17 9.34 -6.77 -7.41
CA GLU A 17 8.38 -7.73 -7.97
C GLU A 17 7.01 -7.06 -8.17
N TYR A 18 6.16 -7.67 -8.98
CA TYR A 18 4.76 -7.30 -9.10
C TYR A 18 3.89 -8.51 -9.45
N ALA A 19 2.60 -8.42 -9.15
CA ALA A 19 1.62 -9.43 -9.51
C ALA A 19 0.27 -8.82 -9.86
N PHE A 20 -0.34 -9.28 -10.95
CA PHE A 20 -1.76 -9.03 -11.20
C PHE A 20 -2.59 -9.95 -10.32
N ILE A 21 -3.52 -9.39 -9.59
CA ILE A 21 -4.36 -10.09 -8.63
C ILE A 21 -5.85 -9.87 -8.93
N THR A 22 -6.69 -10.73 -8.38
CA THR A 22 -8.12 -10.45 -8.24
C THR A 22 -8.45 -10.09 -6.80
N THR A 23 -9.46 -9.25 -6.58
CA THR A 23 -9.87 -8.87 -5.22
C THR A 23 -10.41 -10.07 -4.43
N ALA A 24 -10.87 -11.13 -5.12
CA ALA A 24 -11.29 -12.39 -4.50
C ALA A 24 -10.16 -13.13 -3.76
N GLU A 25 -8.89 -12.84 -4.09
CA GLU A 25 -7.72 -13.42 -3.43
C GLU A 25 -7.39 -12.77 -2.09
N LEU A 26 -7.96 -11.57 -1.83
CA LEU A 26 -7.63 -10.78 -0.65
C LEU A 26 -8.27 -11.37 0.62
N LEU A 27 -7.46 -11.62 1.60
CA LEU A 27 -7.91 -12.01 2.93
C LEU A 27 -7.98 -10.80 3.85
N PHE A 28 -9.16 -10.60 4.44
CA PHE A 28 -9.40 -9.55 5.43
C PHE A 28 -9.43 -10.15 6.83
N SER A 29 -8.77 -9.49 7.78
CA SER A 29 -8.68 -9.95 9.15
C SER A 29 -8.82 -8.81 10.15
N GLN A 30 -9.73 -8.97 11.11
CA GLN A 30 -9.83 -8.09 12.28
C GLN A 30 -8.55 -8.11 13.13
N ARG A 31 -7.77 -9.21 13.07
CA ARG A 31 -6.51 -9.33 13.80
C ARG A 31 -5.46 -8.33 13.27
N VAL A 32 -5.41 -8.08 11.96
CA VAL A 32 -4.54 -7.05 11.38
C VAL A 32 -4.91 -5.68 11.93
N ARG A 33 -6.21 -5.35 11.98
CA ARG A 33 -6.68 -4.10 12.57
C ARG A 33 -6.35 -4.01 14.07
N TYR A 34 -6.45 -5.09 14.81
CA TYR A 34 -6.09 -5.13 16.22
C TYR A 34 -4.61 -4.80 16.45
N ILE A 35 -3.71 -5.30 15.59
CA ILE A 35 -2.28 -4.93 15.63
C ILE A 35 -2.10 -3.43 15.38
N CYS A 36 -2.81 -2.85 14.40
CA CYS A 36 -2.79 -1.40 14.20
C CYS A 36 -3.20 -0.64 15.47
N GLU A 37 -4.23 -1.12 16.17
CA GLU A 37 -4.79 -0.45 17.36
C GLU A 37 -3.91 -0.57 18.61
N THR A 38 -3.18 -1.67 18.74
CA THR A 38 -2.45 -2.00 19.99
C THR A 38 -0.95 -1.81 19.92
N GLU A 39 -0.36 -1.88 18.72
CA GLU A 39 1.09 -1.93 18.54
C GLU A 39 1.63 -0.85 17.61
N CYS A 40 0.80 -0.33 16.67
CA CYS A 40 1.28 0.62 15.68
C CYS A 40 1.30 2.06 16.24
N PRO A 41 2.47 2.75 16.26
CA PRO A 41 2.56 4.12 16.76
C PRO A 41 1.79 5.13 15.87
N MET A 42 1.42 4.73 14.66
CA MET A 42 0.67 5.56 13.72
C MET A 42 -0.84 5.47 13.88
N TYR A 43 -1.34 4.62 14.80
CA TYR A 43 -2.76 4.54 15.09
C TYR A 43 -3.31 5.91 15.53
N ASN A 44 -4.44 6.31 14.94
CA ASN A 44 -5.12 7.58 15.25
C ASN A 44 -4.28 8.86 15.02
N THR A 45 -3.31 8.81 14.09
CA THR A 45 -2.44 9.97 13.81
C THR A 45 -2.65 10.60 12.44
N THR A 46 -3.23 9.87 11.49
CA THR A 46 -3.42 10.35 10.11
C THR A 46 -4.74 9.87 9.50
N TRP A 47 -5.17 10.55 8.42
CA TRP A 47 -6.31 10.14 7.60
C TRP A 47 -6.12 8.78 6.90
N ALA A 48 -4.88 8.32 6.76
CA ALA A 48 -4.53 7.04 6.13
C ALA A 48 -4.62 5.84 7.08
N CYS A 49 -4.76 6.08 8.39
CA CYS A 49 -4.73 5.06 9.44
C CYS A 49 -6.08 4.91 10.15
N PRO A 50 -6.30 3.80 10.88
CA PRO A 50 -7.45 3.68 11.77
C PRO A 50 -7.39 4.72 12.90
N PRO A 51 -8.53 5.22 13.38
CA PRO A 51 -9.90 4.92 12.95
C PRO A 51 -10.39 5.71 11.72
N ALA A 52 -9.60 6.65 11.16
CA ALA A 52 -9.99 7.54 10.08
C ALA A 52 -10.46 6.78 8.82
N VAL A 53 -9.80 5.68 8.47
CA VAL A 53 -10.18 4.84 7.31
C VAL A 53 -11.50 4.08 7.48
N GLY A 54 -12.10 4.09 8.69
CA GLY A 54 -13.34 3.38 9.03
C GLY A 54 -13.12 1.95 9.49
N THR A 55 -14.19 1.16 9.62
CA THR A 55 -14.15 -0.25 10.04
C THR A 55 -13.55 -1.15 8.98
N VAL A 56 -13.10 -2.37 9.36
CA VAL A 56 -12.61 -3.37 8.39
C VAL A 56 -13.69 -3.71 7.36
N ASP A 57 -14.96 -3.81 7.76
CA ASP A 57 -16.06 -4.09 6.84
C ASP A 57 -16.28 -2.94 5.84
N ALA A 58 -16.19 -1.69 6.29
CA ALA A 58 -16.26 -0.54 5.40
C ALA A 58 -15.08 -0.50 4.42
N CYS A 59 -13.87 -0.82 4.88
CA CYS A 59 -12.68 -0.96 4.06
C CYS A 59 -12.84 -2.08 3.04
N ARG A 60 -13.28 -3.26 3.48
CA ARG A 60 -13.57 -4.41 2.61
C ARG A 60 -14.57 -4.05 1.51
N ASN A 61 -15.67 -3.40 1.86
CA ASN A 61 -16.68 -3.02 0.88
C ASN A 61 -16.11 -2.07 -0.20
N ARG A 62 -15.23 -1.13 0.17
CA ARG A 62 -14.53 -0.27 -0.80
C ARG A 62 -13.60 -1.06 -1.72
N VAL A 63 -12.85 -1.99 -1.18
CA VAL A 63 -11.91 -2.84 -1.92
C VAL A 63 -12.68 -3.77 -2.87
N MET A 64 -13.73 -4.42 -2.38
CA MET A 64 -14.55 -5.36 -3.15
C MET A 64 -15.45 -4.69 -4.19
N ALA A 65 -15.43 -3.36 -4.31
CA ALA A 65 -16.03 -2.64 -5.43
C ALA A 65 -15.18 -2.71 -6.72
N PHE A 66 -13.97 -3.27 -6.63
CA PHE A 66 -13.05 -3.55 -7.73
C PHE A 66 -12.90 -5.05 -7.93
N ASP A 67 -12.63 -5.49 -9.14
CA ASP A 67 -12.45 -6.91 -9.47
C ASP A 67 -10.98 -7.30 -9.60
N GLU A 68 -10.16 -6.38 -10.08
CA GLU A 68 -8.75 -6.60 -10.38
C GLU A 68 -7.84 -5.62 -9.62
N GLY A 69 -6.59 -6.00 -9.48
CA GLY A 69 -5.55 -5.15 -8.90
C GLY A 69 -4.14 -5.53 -9.35
N LEU A 70 -3.22 -4.65 -9.03
CA LEU A 70 -1.80 -4.82 -9.20
C LEU A 70 -1.13 -4.68 -7.83
N LEU A 71 -0.52 -5.75 -7.34
CA LEU A 71 0.39 -5.73 -6.21
C LEU A 71 1.78 -5.35 -6.75
N ILE A 72 2.42 -4.38 -6.15
CA ILE A 72 3.80 -4.02 -6.45
C ILE A 72 4.65 -4.06 -5.19
N ALA A 73 5.90 -4.47 -5.34
CA ALA A 73 6.90 -4.48 -4.29
C ALA A 73 8.16 -3.72 -4.74
N THR A 74 8.75 -2.97 -3.82
CA THR A 74 10.11 -2.43 -3.97
C THR A 74 10.98 -2.94 -2.84
N ILE A 75 12.28 -3.01 -3.09
CA ILE A 75 13.27 -3.43 -2.09
C ILE A 75 14.38 -2.39 -2.00
N THR A 76 14.80 -2.09 -0.80
CA THR A 76 15.88 -1.12 -0.55
C THR A 76 16.81 -1.65 0.54
N GLU A 77 18.11 -1.56 0.31
CA GLU A 77 19.13 -1.85 1.32
C GLU A 77 19.27 -0.66 2.26
N VAL A 78 19.34 -0.95 3.56
CA VAL A 78 19.59 0.01 4.64
C VAL A 78 20.83 -0.39 5.42
N SER A 79 21.41 0.53 6.18
CA SER A 79 22.60 0.23 6.97
C SER A 79 22.30 -0.69 8.16
N ASP A 80 21.12 -0.54 8.75
CA ASP A 80 20.62 -1.35 9.85
C ASP A 80 19.08 -1.36 9.83
N ILE A 81 18.51 -2.53 9.65
CA ILE A 81 17.03 -2.70 9.64
C ILE A 81 16.39 -2.35 10.98
N ALA A 82 17.11 -2.41 12.09
CA ALA A 82 16.64 -1.97 13.40
C ALA A 82 16.58 -0.44 13.53
N ASN A 83 17.21 0.30 12.62
CA ASN A 83 17.10 1.75 12.55
C ASN A 83 15.79 2.16 11.87
N ILE A 84 14.72 2.22 12.65
CA ILE A 84 13.36 2.54 12.18
C ILE A 84 13.32 3.87 11.36
N ARG A 85 14.13 4.88 11.74
CA ARG A 85 14.16 6.15 11.01
C ARG A 85 14.68 5.97 9.59
N GLU A 86 15.77 5.22 9.42
CA GLU A 86 16.34 4.93 8.12
C GLU A 86 15.37 4.09 7.28
N THR A 87 14.84 3.04 7.88
CA THR A 87 13.85 2.17 7.26
C THR A 87 12.65 2.97 6.75
N LEU A 88 12.04 3.80 7.58
CA LEU A 88 10.89 4.63 7.19
C LEU A 88 11.23 5.70 6.14
N ALA A 89 12.48 6.15 6.05
CA ALA A 89 12.90 7.12 5.03
C ALA A 89 12.80 6.54 3.61
N THR A 90 13.05 5.22 3.44
CA THR A 90 12.98 4.54 2.14
C THR A 90 11.56 4.46 1.57
N ARG A 91 10.54 4.67 2.40
CA ARG A 91 9.13 4.69 1.97
C ARG A 91 8.83 5.77 0.92
N ALA A 92 9.51 6.91 0.98
CA ALA A 92 9.28 8.01 0.05
C ALA A 92 9.56 7.59 -1.40
N ASP A 93 10.61 6.80 -1.61
CA ASP A 93 10.98 6.27 -2.93
C ASP A 93 9.94 5.25 -3.41
N HIS A 94 9.50 4.35 -2.53
CA HIS A 94 8.40 3.43 -2.83
C HIS A 94 7.11 4.16 -3.23
N GLU A 95 6.71 5.19 -2.48
CA GLU A 95 5.52 5.98 -2.82
C GLU A 95 5.68 6.72 -4.16
N ALA A 96 6.88 7.21 -4.48
CA ALA A 96 7.13 7.84 -5.76
C ALA A 96 6.95 6.87 -6.93
N ILE A 97 7.44 5.63 -6.77
CA ILE A 97 7.24 4.54 -7.74
C ILE A 97 5.76 4.17 -7.82
N THR A 98 5.08 4.01 -6.68
CA THR A 98 3.63 3.72 -6.63
C THR A 98 2.83 4.76 -7.40
N ARG A 99 3.17 6.05 -7.31
CA ARG A 99 2.51 7.12 -8.07
C ARG A 99 2.73 6.99 -9.57
N GLN A 100 3.94 6.64 -10.01
CA GLN A 100 4.22 6.40 -11.43
C GLN A 100 3.39 5.23 -11.96
N VAL A 101 3.34 4.13 -11.23
CA VAL A 101 2.53 2.96 -11.61
C VAL A 101 1.04 3.31 -11.63
N LEU A 102 0.54 4.06 -10.65
CA LEU A 102 -0.84 4.53 -10.61
C LEU A 102 -1.21 5.36 -11.86
N GLU A 103 -0.34 6.25 -12.29
CA GLU A 103 -0.57 7.03 -13.53
C GLU A 103 -0.62 6.14 -14.77
N MET A 104 0.21 5.08 -14.85
CA MET A 104 0.16 4.10 -15.94
C MET A 104 -1.18 3.32 -15.93
N VAL A 105 -1.63 2.89 -14.75
CA VAL A 105 -2.92 2.21 -14.58
C VAL A 105 -4.07 3.12 -14.97
N ARG A 106 -4.07 4.38 -14.54
CA ARG A 106 -5.11 5.39 -14.84
C ARG A 106 -5.25 5.72 -16.32
N GLN A 107 -4.22 5.47 -17.13
CA GLN A 107 -4.35 5.62 -18.60
C GLN A 107 -5.31 4.61 -19.23
N GLN A 108 -5.62 3.52 -18.51
CA GLN A 108 -6.40 2.41 -19.02
C GLN A 108 -7.61 2.04 -18.14
N ALA A 109 -7.64 2.51 -16.91
CA ALA A 109 -8.69 2.23 -15.93
C ALA A 109 -9.63 3.43 -15.76
N THR A 110 -10.91 3.16 -15.54
CA THR A 110 -11.94 4.19 -15.31
C THR A 110 -12.00 4.64 -13.85
N ASP A 111 -11.60 3.77 -12.94
CA ASP A 111 -11.60 4.04 -11.51
C ASP A 111 -10.44 3.27 -10.83
N THR A 112 -9.89 3.85 -9.76
CA THR A 112 -8.75 3.27 -9.05
C THR A 112 -8.86 3.50 -7.54
N LEU A 113 -8.41 2.52 -6.76
CA LEU A 113 -8.16 2.66 -5.33
C LEU A 113 -6.72 2.21 -5.05
N THR A 114 -5.90 3.13 -4.56
CA THR A 114 -4.51 2.83 -4.22
C THR A 114 -4.34 2.73 -2.72
N LEU A 115 -3.79 1.62 -2.27
CA LEU A 115 -3.36 1.39 -0.90
C LEU A 115 -1.83 1.24 -0.92
N SER A 116 -1.15 1.88 0.01
CA SER A 116 0.32 1.84 0.08
C SER A 116 0.76 1.28 1.42
N THR A 117 1.95 1.57 1.82
CA THR A 117 2.56 1.07 3.05
C THR A 117 2.60 2.15 4.12
N GLU A 118 2.62 1.74 5.38
CA GLU A 118 2.71 2.62 6.55
C GLU A 118 1.67 3.76 6.58
N ALA A 119 1.86 4.75 7.44
CA ALA A 119 1.01 5.92 7.48
C ALA A 119 1.39 6.94 6.40
N CYS A 120 0.44 7.79 6.01
CA CYS A 120 0.70 8.88 5.08
C CYS A 120 1.77 9.84 5.62
N ALA A 121 2.78 10.14 4.81
CA ALA A 121 3.86 11.10 5.12
C ALA A 121 3.85 12.31 4.19
N HIS A 122 2.75 12.58 3.51
CA HIS A 122 2.66 13.69 2.54
C HIS A 122 2.74 15.08 3.21
N CYS A 123 2.27 15.20 4.45
CA CYS A 123 2.32 16.42 5.23
C CYS A 123 3.25 16.21 6.44
N GLU A 124 4.02 17.24 6.80
CA GLU A 124 4.79 17.24 8.05
C GLU A 124 3.89 16.98 9.27
N HIS A 125 2.71 17.61 9.28
CA HIS A 125 1.68 17.40 10.30
C HIS A 125 0.32 17.16 9.62
N CYS A 126 -0.29 16.00 9.91
CA CYS A 126 -1.62 15.65 9.42
C CYS A 126 -2.68 16.52 10.08
N THR A 127 -3.76 16.81 9.34
CA THR A 127 -4.93 17.54 9.87
C THR A 127 -5.89 16.65 10.67
N TRP A 128 -5.67 15.36 10.72
CA TRP A 128 -6.47 14.43 11.53
C TRP A 128 -6.28 14.71 13.04
N PRO A 129 -7.34 14.68 13.86
CA PRO A 129 -8.76 14.54 13.49
C PRO A 129 -9.48 15.89 13.24
N ASP A 130 -8.83 17.02 13.42
CA ASP A 130 -9.43 18.33 13.62
C ASP A 130 -9.96 18.99 12.32
N ALA A 131 -9.40 18.60 11.16
CA ALA A 131 -9.82 19.15 9.87
C ALA A 131 -9.66 18.11 8.74
N PRO A 132 -10.39 18.28 7.60
CA PRO A 132 -10.27 17.39 6.44
C PRO A 132 -8.84 17.28 5.91
N CYS A 133 -8.53 16.17 5.25
CA CYS A 133 -7.24 15.99 4.57
C CYS A 133 -7.01 17.12 3.55
N ARG A 134 -5.82 17.73 3.58
CA ARG A 134 -5.44 18.80 2.62
C ARG A 134 -5.24 18.28 1.20
N PHE A 135 -4.87 17.02 1.06
CA PHE A 135 -4.49 16.40 -0.20
C PHE A 135 -5.13 15.01 -0.34
N PRO A 136 -6.49 14.92 -0.36
CA PRO A 136 -7.18 13.63 -0.38
C PRO A 136 -6.80 12.79 -1.61
N ASP A 137 -6.57 13.43 -2.77
CA ASP A 137 -6.19 12.74 -4.01
C ASP A 137 -4.74 12.25 -4.03
N ARG A 138 -3.94 12.66 -3.05
CA ARG A 138 -2.53 12.25 -2.91
C ARG A 138 -2.30 11.33 -1.72
N MET A 139 -3.27 11.20 -0.85
CA MET A 139 -3.20 10.34 0.34
C MET A 139 -3.47 8.90 -0.07
N PHE A 140 -2.51 8.01 0.22
CA PHE A 140 -2.70 6.58 0.10
C PHE A 140 -2.94 5.99 1.49
N PRO A 141 -4.11 5.38 1.74
CA PRO A 141 -4.31 4.58 2.95
C PRO A 141 -3.36 3.38 2.95
N CYS A 142 -3.01 2.92 4.14
CA CYS A 142 -2.19 1.73 4.32
C CYS A 142 -2.98 0.45 3.97
N VAL A 143 -2.33 -0.53 3.35
CA VAL A 143 -2.95 -1.83 3.00
C VAL A 143 -3.45 -2.52 4.27
N GLU A 144 -2.60 -2.60 5.29
CA GLU A 144 -2.92 -3.21 6.59
C GLU A 144 -4.03 -2.45 7.32
N SER A 145 -4.14 -1.12 7.12
CA SER A 145 -5.23 -0.32 7.68
C SER A 145 -6.60 -0.77 7.17
N HIS A 146 -6.66 -1.43 6.03
CA HIS A 146 -7.87 -2.04 5.47
C HIS A 146 -8.13 -3.45 6.00
N GLY A 147 -7.28 -3.97 6.89
CA GLY A 147 -7.38 -5.32 7.41
C GLY A 147 -6.90 -6.40 6.43
N ILE A 148 -6.21 -6.03 5.36
CA ILE A 148 -5.70 -6.96 4.35
C ILE A 148 -4.42 -7.63 4.85
N LEU A 149 -4.36 -8.97 4.70
CA LEU A 149 -3.17 -9.77 4.99
C LEU A 149 -2.21 -9.74 3.79
N VAL A 150 -1.32 -8.74 3.77
CA VAL A 150 -0.33 -8.57 2.68
C VAL A 150 0.63 -9.74 2.60
N THR A 151 0.99 -10.33 3.73
CA THR A 151 1.87 -11.50 3.80
C THR A 151 1.32 -12.69 3.03
N ASP A 152 0.03 -12.99 3.22
CA ASP A 152 -0.67 -14.08 2.51
C ASP A 152 -0.74 -13.80 1.00
N LEU A 153 -1.02 -12.54 0.63
CA LEU A 153 -1.08 -12.15 -0.77
C LEU A 153 0.28 -12.24 -1.45
N ALA A 154 1.34 -11.76 -0.82
CA ALA A 154 2.70 -11.84 -1.32
C ALA A 154 3.14 -13.31 -1.50
N GLU A 155 2.90 -14.16 -0.50
CA GLU A 155 3.23 -15.59 -0.53
C GLU A 155 2.53 -16.32 -1.68
N LYS A 156 1.24 -16.07 -1.90
CA LYS A 156 0.46 -16.64 -3.03
C LYS A 156 1.08 -16.33 -4.39
N HIS A 157 1.71 -15.18 -4.52
CA HIS A 157 2.34 -14.73 -5.76
C HIS A 157 3.85 -14.95 -5.80
N GLY A 158 4.41 -15.66 -4.80
CA GLY A 158 5.84 -15.96 -4.73
C GLY A 158 6.73 -14.75 -4.46
N ILE A 159 6.16 -13.66 -3.95
CA ILE A 159 6.89 -12.44 -3.60
C ILE A 159 7.37 -12.55 -2.15
N GLU A 160 8.68 -12.42 -1.93
CA GLU A 160 9.25 -12.49 -0.59
C GLU A 160 8.84 -11.26 0.24
N PHE A 161 8.08 -11.51 1.33
CA PHE A 161 7.59 -10.43 2.19
C PHE A 161 8.69 -9.86 3.10
N LEU A 162 9.52 -10.74 3.68
CA LEU A 162 10.65 -10.37 4.52
C LEU A 162 11.95 -10.81 3.84
N ALA A 163 12.60 -9.88 3.16
CA ALA A 163 13.92 -10.13 2.60
C ALA A 163 14.97 -10.31 3.70
N GLN A 164 16.00 -11.11 3.43
CA GLN A 164 17.06 -11.38 4.41
C GLN A 164 18.05 -10.22 4.50
N GLY A 165 18.70 -10.11 5.64
CA GLY A 165 19.72 -9.07 5.89
C GLY A 165 19.12 -7.70 6.16
N ASN A 166 19.78 -6.67 5.65
CA ASN A 166 19.35 -5.27 5.83
C ASN A 166 18.51 -4.76 4.65
N LEU A 167 17.58 -5.59 4.18
CA LEU A 167 16.68 -5.27 3.07
C LEU A 167 15.29 -4.95 3.60
N VAL A 168 14.74 -3.85 3.15
CA VAL A 168 13.37 -3.41 3.44
C VAL A 168 12.52 -3.60 2.21
N THR A 169 11.43 -4.36 2.34
CA THR A 169 10.45 -4.57 1.28
C THR A 169 9.19 -3.76 1.57
N TRP A 170 8.77 -2.93 0.62
CA TRP A 170 7.54 -2.17 0.68
C TRP A 170 6.53 -2.65 -0.35
N PHE A 171 5.26 -2.62 0.01
CA PHE A 171 4.16 -3.08 -0.85
C PHE A 171 3.13 -2.00 -1.08
N SER A 172 2.61 -1.93 -2.30
CA SER A 172 1.40 -1.17 -2.62
C SER A 172 0.44 -2.03 -3.44
N LEU A 173 -0.84 -1.77 -3.25
CA LEU A 173 -1.94 -2.43 -3.95
C LEU A 173 -2.74 -1.38 -4.71
N ILE A 174 -2.75 -1.46 -6.04
CA ILE A 174 -3.50 -0.58 -6.92
C ILE A 174 -4.67 -1.37 -7.50
N LEU A 175 -5.86 -1.15 -6.98
CA LEU A 175 -7.11 -1.74 -7.47
C LEU A 175 -7.65 -0.89 -8.61
N TYR A 176 -8.26 -1.53 -9.61
CA TYR A 176 -8.77 -0.84 -10.78
C TYR A 176 -9.97 -1.54 -11.43
N LYS A 177 -10.75 -0.80 -12.20
CA LYS A 177 -11.84 -1.25 -13.08
C LYS A 177 -12.01 -0.37 -14.31
#